data_0b886d48a816bf9bbb434c2a6be4064d
#
_entry.id   0b886d48a816bf9bbb434c2a6be4064d
#
_cell.length_a   1.000
_cell.length_b   1.000
_cell.length_c   1.000
_cell.angle_alpha   90.00
_cell.angle_beta   90.00
_cell.angle_gamma   90.00
#
_symmetry.space_group_name_H-M   'P 1'
#
loop_
_entity.id
_entity.type
_entity.pdbx_description
1 polymer ?
#
loop_
_entity_poly.entity_id
_entity_poly.type
_entity_poly.pdbx_seq_one_letter_code
_entity_poly.pdbx_strand_id
1 'polypeptide(L)'
;MLKKVGMEDRCDHYPHQLSGGQQQRVAIARALATNPEIIYFDEPTSALDPELTGEILKVIRSLAAEHITMVIVTHEMSFAQDISDRIIFMDDGVIAVEGSPQEVFSSDNARMKEFLGKFHQGLA
;
A
#
# COMPACT_ATOMS: atom_id res chain seq x y z
N MET A 1 -16.31 -11.93 -0.58
CA MET A 1 -15.10 -11.25 -0.09
C MET A 1 -13.83 -11.73 -0.78
N LEU A 2 -13.61 -13.04 -0.90
CA LEU A 2 -12.43 -13.57 -1.61
C LEU A 2 -12.41 -13.22 -3.10
N LYS A 3 -13.57 -13.12 -3.72
CA LYS A 3 -13.69 -12.74 -5.13
C LYS A 3 -13.07 -11.35 -5.39
N LYS A 4 -13.28 -10.42 -4.46
CA LYS A 4 -12.78 -9.05 -4.56
C LYS A 4 -11.25 -8.99 -4.58
N VAL A 5 -10.58 -9.94 -3.92
CA VAL A 5 -9.12 -10.01 -3.86
C VAL A 5 -8.53 -11.09 -4.76
N GLY A 6 -9.37 -11.73 -5.61
CA GLY A 6 -8.92 -12.72 -6.57
C GLY A 6 -8.57 -14.07 -5.98
N MET A 7 -9.24 -14.45 -4.91
CA MET A 7 -8.94 -15.69 -4.17
C MET A 7 -10.11 -16.67 -4.13
N GLU A 8 -11.15 -16.48 -4.93
CA GLU A 8 -12.34 -17.33 -4.88
C GLU A 8 -12.03 -18.80 -5.21
N ASP A 9 -11.02 -19.05 -6.01
CA ASP A 9 -10.59 -20.42 -6.36
C ASP A 9 -9.72 -21.06 -5.29
N ARG A 10 -9.38 -20.32 -4.24
CA ARG A 10 -8.50 -20.76 -3.16
C ARG A 10 -9.20 -20.83 -1.81
N CYS A 11 -10.53 -20.64 -1.78
CA CYS A 11 -11.27 -20.54 -0.52
C CYS A 11 -11.20 -21.79 0.34
N ASP A 12 -10.93 -22.97 -0.26
CA ASP A 12 -10.83 -24.24 0.46
C ASP A 12 -9.41 -24.54 0.97
N HIS A 13 -8.45 -23.68 0.69
CA HIS A 13 -7.06 -23.89 1.13
C HIS A 13 -6.83 -23.36 2.53
N TYR A 14 -6.01 -24.06 3.30
CA TYR A 14 -5.54 -23.59 4.59
C TYR A 14 -4.43 -22.54 4.39
N PRO A 15 -4.27 -21.58 5.32
CA PRO A 15 -3.26 -20.53 5.15
C PRO A 15 -1.84 -21.04 4.90
N HIS A 16 -1.44 -22.14 5.50
CA HIS A 16 -0.07 -22.68 5.33
C HIS A 16 0.17 -23.26 3.93
N GLN A 17 -0.88 -23.45 3.14
CA GLN A 17 -0.78 -23.96 1.77
C GLN A 17 -0.65 -22.83 0.74
N LEU A 18 -0.68 -21.58 1.20
CA LEU A 18 -0.71 -20.41 0.33
C LEU A 18 0.66 -19.74 0.25
N SER A 19 0.94 -19.09 -0.89
CA SER A 19 2.12 -18.24 -1.04
C SER A 19 2.02 -17.02 -0.13
N GLY A 20 3.13 -16.28 0.04
CA GLY A 20 3.14 -15.05 0.81
C GLY A 20 2.12 -14.03 0.30
N GLY A 21 2.02 -13.87 -1.03
CA GLY A 21 1.03 -12.97 -1.63
C GLY A 21 -0.40 -13.42 -1.40
N GLN A 22 -0.64 -14.72 -1.50
CA GLN A 22 -1.97 -15.29 -1.23
C GLN A 22 -2.36 -15.13 0.24
N GLN A 23 -1.41 -15.33 1.15
CA GLN A 23 -1.65 -15.10 2.58
C GLN A 23 -2.02 -13.65 2.85
N GLN A 24 -1.34 -12.72 2.20
CA GLN A 24 -1.63 -11.28 2.34
C GLN A 24 -3.03 -10.96 1.82
N ARG A 25 -3.44 -11.55 0.69
CA ARG A 25 -4.79 -11.36 0.14
C ARG A 25 -5.86 -11.90 1.09
N VAL A 26 -5.61 -13.05 1.72
CA VAL A 26 -6.53 -13.61 2.70
C VAL A 26 -6.65 -12.67 3.91
N ALA A 27 -5.53 -12.12 4.37
CA ALA A 27 -5.55 -11.15 5.47
C ALA A 27 -6.39 -9.92 5.13
N ILE A 28 -6.26 -9.40 3.91
CA ILE A 28 -7.07 -8.28 3.43
C ILE A 28 -8.55 -8.66 3.39
N ALA A 29 -8.88 -9.85 2.87
CA ALA A 29 -10.26 -10.32 2.81
C ALA A 29 -10.88 -10.43 4.21
N ARG A 30 -10.10 -10.92 5.18
CA ARG A 30 -10.56 -11.01 6.57
C ARG A 30 -10.85 -9.63 7.15
N ALA A 31 -9.98 -8.66 6.89
CA ALA A 31 -10.21 -7.29 7.33
C ALA A 31 -11.49 -6.72 6.73
N LEU A 32 -11.70 -6.93 5.42
CA LEU A 32 -12.90 -6.45 4.73
C LEU A 32 -14.18 -7.12 5.23
N ALA A 33 -14.08 -8.39 5.66
CA ALA A 33 -15.23 -9.15 6.15
C ALA A 33 -15.84 -8.54 7.42
N THR A 34 -15.08 -7.76 8.17
CA THR A 34 -15.58 -7.06 9.36
C THR A 34 -16.30 -5.74 9.01
N ASN A 35 -16.34 -5.39 7.73
CA ASN A 35 -16.94 -4.14 7.24
C ASN A 35 -16.41 -2.90 7.97
N PRO A 36 -15.09 -2.68 8.00
CA PRO A 36 -14.49 -1.62 8.78
C PRO A 36 -14.72 -0.25 8.13
N GLU A 37 -14.68 0.79 8.95
CA GLU A 37 -14.72 2.18 8.46
C GLU A 37 -13.37 2.60 7.90
N ILE A 38 -12.28 2.10 8.47
CA ILE A 38 -10.90 2.42 8.05
C ILE A 38 -10.10 1.13 8.03
N ILE A 39 -9.31 0.94 6.96
CA ILE A 39 -8.36 -0.16 6.87
C ILE A 39 -6.94 0.40 6.97
N TYR A 40 -6.11 -0.21 7.79
CA TYR A 40 -4.72 0.18 7.98
C TYR A 40 -3.80 -0.86 7.37
N PHE A 41 -2.89 -0.42 6.49
CA PHE A 41 -1.86 -1.27 5.89
C PHE A 41 -0.49 -0.78 6.34
N ASP A 42 0.29 -1.66 6.95
CA ASP A 42 1.65 -1.33 7.38
C ASP A 42 2.64 -2.06 6.49
N GLU A 43 3.20 -1.35 5.52
CA GLU A 43 4.14 -1.88 4.53
C GLU A 43 3.68 -3.21 3.93
N PRO A 44 2.51 -3.21 3.24
CA PRO A 44 1.87 -4.46 2.81
C PRO A 44 2.71 -5.30 1.83
N THR A 45 3.76 -4.73 1.26
CA THR A 45 4.59 -5.39 0.26
C THR A 45 6.02 -5.68 0.73
N SER A 46 6.37 -5.33 1.97
CA SER A 46 7.76 -5.35 2.43
C SER A 46 8.42 -6.73 2.44
N ALA A 47 7.63 -7.80 2.61
CA ALA A 47 8.15 -9.16 2.69
C ALA A 47 7.91 -9.97 1.41
N LEU A 48 7.46 -9.32 0.33
CA LEU A 48 7.07 -9.99 -0.91
C LEU A 48 8.09 -9.76 -2.02
N ASP A 49 8.19 -10.72 -2.95
CA ASP A 49 8.99 -10.53 -4.15
C ASP A 49 8.26 -9.57 -5.12
N PRO A 50 8.94 -9.06 -6.17
CA PRO A 50 8.36 -8.04 -7.06
C PRO A 50 7.05 -8.45 -7.75
N GLU A 51 6.89 -9.71 -8.11
CA GLU A 51 5.64 -10.17 -8.75
C GLU A 51 4.47 -10.10 -7.78
N LEU A 52 4.68 -10.59 -6.56
CA LEU A 52 3.65 -10.58 -5.52
C LEU A 52 3.35 -9.17 -5.07
N THR A 53 4.36 -8.31 -5.01
CA THR A 53 4.18 -6.88 -4.71
C THR A 53 3.18 -6.26 -5.67
N GLY A 54 3.35 -6.48 -6.99
CA GLY A 54 2.44 -5.95 -7.99
C GLY A 54 1.01 -6.42 -7.81
N GLU A 55 0.81 -7.69 -7.45
CA GLU A 55 -0.52 -8.24 -7.22
C GLU A 55 -1.21 -7.60 -6.02
N ILE A 56 -0.50 -7.42 -4.93
CA ILE A 56 -1.05 -6.79 -3.73
C ILE A 56 -1.40 -5.32 -3.99
N LEU A 57 -0.53 -4.60 -4.70
CA LEU A 57 -0.81 -3.21 -5.05
C LEU A 57 -2.06 -3.08 -5.93
N LYS A 58 -2.32 -4.03 -6.82
CA LYS A 58 -3.56 -4.06 -7.62
C LYS A 58 -4.79 -4.22 -6.73
N VAL A 59 -4.72 -5.10 -5.74
CA VAL A 59 -5.83 -5.28 -4.79
C VAL A 59 -6.12 -3.97 -4.07
N ILE A 60 -5.09 -3.31 -3.56
CA ILE A 60 -5.26 -2.05 -2.83
C ILE A 60 -5.81 -0.96 -3.75
N ARG A 61 -5.36 -0.89 -5.00
CA ARG A 61 -5.92 0.04 -6.00
C ARG A 61 -7.41 -0.19 -6.22
N SER A 62 -7.83 -1.45 -6.29
CA SER A 62 -9.26 -1.79 -6.42
C SER A 62 -10.07 -1.25 -5.26
N LEU A 63 -9.54 -1.38 -4.04
CA LEU A 63 -10.21 -0.88 -2.83
C LEU A 63 -10.29 0.65 -2.83
N ALA A 64 -9.25 1.31 -3.29
CA ALA A 64 -9.23 2.77 -3.41
C ALA A 64 -10.29 3.25 -4.42
N ALA A 65 -10.47 2.52 -5.52
CA ALA A 65 -11.48 2.85 -6.52
C ALA A 65 -12.91 2.72 -5.96
N GLU A 66 -13.09 1.91 -4.94
CA GLU A 66 -14.38 1.77 -4.24
C GLU A 66 -14.56 2.80 -3.13
N HIS A 67 -13.64 3.74 -2.99
CA HIS A 67 -13.67 4.81 -1.99
C HIS A 67 -13.62 4.31 -0.55
N ILE A 68 -12.96 3.18 -0.32
CA ILE A 68 -12.74 2.66 1.03
C ILE A 68 -11.64 3.50 1.68
N THR A 69 -11.89 4.00 2.88
CA THR A 69 -10.90 4.79 3.62
C THR A 69 -9.76 3.91 4.09
N MET A 70 -8.55 4.27 3.72
CA MET A 70 -7.35 3.49 4.05
C MET A 70 -6.22 4.40 4.51
N VAL A 71 -5.43 3.89 5.45
CA VAL A 71 -4.16 4.49 5.85
C VAL A 71 -3.07 3.49 5.49
N ILE A 72 -2.13 3.91 4.66
CA ILE A 72 -1.10 3.01 4.12
C ILE A 72 0.28 3.56 4.45
N VAL A 73 1.08 2.76 5.16
CA VAL A 73 2.49 3.06 5.38
C VAL A 73 3.29 2.30 4.33
N THR A 74 4.04 3.01 3.50
CA THR A 74 4.73 2.38 2.38
C THR A 74 5.97 3.15 1.96
N HIS A 75 6.94 2.44 1.36
CA HIS A 75 8.09 3.00 0.68
C HIS A 75 7.91 2.98 -0.85
N GLU A 76 6.78 2.48 -1.34
CA GLU A 76 6.47 2.43 -2.76
C GLU A 76 5.96 3.78 -3.24
N MET A 77 6.88 4.63 -3.68
CA MET A 77 6.58 6.04 -3.99
C MET A 77 5.65 6.22 -5.18
N SER A 78 5.85 5.45 -6.25
CA SER A 78 4.96 5.53 -7.42
C SER A 78 3.53 5.17 -7.06
N PHE A 79 3.38 4.13 -6.25
CA PHE A 79 2.07 3.68 -5.77
C PHE A 79 1.41 4.75 -4.89
N ALA A 80 2.17 5.32 -3.95
CA ALA A 80 1.66 6.37 -3.07
C ALA A 80 1.19 7.58 -3.89
N GLN A 81 1.95 7.98 -4.90
CA GLN A 81 1.61 9.11 -5.76
C GLN A 81 0.33 8.84 -6.55
N ASP A 82 0.15 7.61 -7.05
CA ASP A 82 -0.98 7.27 -7.91
C ASP A 82 -2.32 7.19 -7.18
N ILE A 83 -2.33 6.60 -5.97
CA ILE A 83 -3.62 6.25 -5.35
C ILE A 83 -4.01 7.15 -4.18
N SER A 84 -3.07 7.92 -3.63
CA SER A 84 -3.33 8.68 -2.40
C SER A 84 -4.09 9.97 -2.70
N ASP A 85 -5.02 10.32 -1.82
CA ASP A 85 -5.64 11.64 -1.79
C ASP A 85 -4.80 12.59 -0.96
N ARG A 86 -4.09 12.06 0.03
CA ARG A 86 -3.27 12.83 0.95
C ARG A 86 -2.04 12.01 1.33
N ILE A 87 -0.88 12.64 1.34
CA ILE A 87 0.38 12.02 1.71
C ILE A 87 0.97 12.73 2.91
N ILE A 88 1.50 11.94 3.84
CA ILE A 88 2.18 12.43 5.02
C ILE A 88 3.60 11.87 4.99
N PHE A 89 4.59 12.74 4.91
CA PHE A 89 5.99 12.35 5.00
C PHE A 89 6.46 12.55 6.44
N MET A 90 6.93 11.47 7.05
CA MET A 90 7.43 11.51 8.42
C MET A 90 8.95 11.43 8.42
N ASP A 91 9.56 12.24 9.27
CA ASP A 91 11.00 12.28 9.44
C ASP A 91 11.31 12.48 10.92
N ASP A 92 12.16 11.62 11.45
CA ASP A 92 12.62 11.70 12.85
C ASP A 92 11.44 11.75 13.85
N GLY A 93 10.42 10.94 13.59
CA GLY A 93 9.27 10.81 14.49
C GLY A 93 8.23 11.92 14.42
N VAL A 94 8.40 12.88 13.50
CA VAL A 94 7.45 13.99 13.33
C VAL A 94 7.02 14.09 11.89
N ILE A 95 5.87 14.76 11.67
CA ILE A 95 5.38 15.03 10.32
C ILE A 95 6.19 16.20 9.75
N ALA A 96 6.94 15.91 8.67
CA ALA A 96 7.77 16.90 8.00
C ALA A 96 7.03 17.62 6.88
N VAL A 97 6.25 16.87 6.08
CA VAL A 97 5.49 17.42 4.95
C VAL A 97 4.15 16.69 4.89
N GLU A 98 3.09 17.42 4.58
CA GLU A 98 1.74 16.87 4.49
C GLU A 98 0.95 17.63 3.44
N GLY A 99 0.18 16.93 2.63
CA GLY A 99 -0.65 17.55 1.61
C GLY A 99 -1.08 16.56 0.53
N SER A 100 -1.54 17.11 -0.62
CA SER A 100 -1.84 16.29 -1.78
C SER A 100 -0.56 15.66 -2.32
N PRO A 101 -0.65 14.59 -3.13
CA PRO A 101 0.54 14.01 -3.76
C PRO A 101 1.38 15.04 -4.51
N GLN A 102 0.74 15.95 -5.25
CA GLN A 102 1.46 16.98 -5.98
C GLN A 102 2.21 17.93 -5.05
N GLU A 103 1.59 18.35 -3.97
CA GLU A 103 2.21 19.24 -2.99
C GLU A 103 3.41 18.59 -2.30
N VAL A 104 3.26 17.33 -1.91
CA VAL A 104 4.32 16.61 -1.18
C VAL A 104 5.51 16.32 -2.09
N PHE A 105 5.27 15.81 -3.30
CA PHE A 105 6.35 15.44 -4.22
C PHE A 105 7.06 16.65 -4.83
N SER A 106 6.46 17.82 -4.80
CA SER A 106 7.09 19.07 -5.25
C SER A 106 7.58 19.94 -4.10
N SER A 107 7.57 19.43 -2.87
CA SER A 107 7.98 20.15 -1.67
C SER A 107 9.42 20.60 -1.71
N ASP A 108 9.71 21.77 -1.15
CA ASP A 108 11.07 22.29 -0.97
C ASP A 108 11.77 21.73 0.28
N ASN A 109 11.11 20.87 1.04
CA ASN A 109 11.70 20.28 2.23
C ASN A 109 12.95 19.46 1.86
N ALA A 110 14.08 19.75 2.48
CA ALA A 110 15.37 19.13 2.14
C ALA A 110 15.38 17.62 2.35
N ARG A 111 14.75 17.14 3.44
CA ARG A 111 14.70 15.70 3.73
C ARG A 111 13.82 14.97 2.73
N MET A 112 12.71 15.58 2.31
CA MET A 112 11.84 15.02 1.29
C MET A 112 12.57 14.90 -0.04
N LYS A 113 13.30 15.92 -0.44
CA LYS A 113 14.10 15.90 -1.67
C LYS A 113 15.19 14.81 -1.63
N GLU A 114 15.85 14.67 -0.50
CA GLU A 114 16.85 13.62 -0.29
C GLU A 114 16.23 12.24 -0.40
N PHE A 115 15.10 12.04 0.24
CA PHE A 115 14.37 10.76 0.22
C PHE A 115 13.95 10.40 -1.21
N LEU A 116 13.37 11.35 -1.93
CA LEU A 116 12.94 11.13 -3.32
C LEU A 116 14.13 10.92 -4.25
N GLY A 117 15.25 11.59 -3.99
CA GLY A 117 16.47 11.38 -4.75
C GLY A 117 16.99 9.96 -4.64
N LYS A 118 16.99 9.39 -3.44
CA LYS A 118 17.38 8.00 -3.20
C LYS A 118 16.45 7.03 -3.93
N PHE A 119 15.17 7.31 -3.91
CA PHE A 119 14.18 6.50 -4.61
C PHE A 119 14.43 6.50 -6.12
N HIS A 120 14.64 7.68 -6.71
CA HIS A 120 14.93 7.81 -8.15
C HIS A 120 16.24 7.11 -8.54
N GLN A 121 17.27 7.19 -7.69
CA GLN A 121 18.52 6.47 -7.92
C GLN A 121 18.30 4.96 -7.88
N GLY A 122 17.44 4.49 -7.00
CA GLY A 122 17.11 3.08 -6.90
C GLY A 122 16.37 2.53 -8.12
N LEU A 123 15.71 3.40 -8.89
CA LEU A 123 15.01 3.02 -10.12
C LEU A 123 15.95 3.00 -11.34
N ALA A 124 17.07 3.66 -11.24
CA ALA A 124 18.05 3.68 -12.33
C ALA A 124 18.87 2.39 -12.34
#